data_7afe81089d1cfac121418024a2555558
#
_entry.id   7afe81089d1cfac121418024a2555558
#
_cell.length_a   1.000
_cell.length_b   1.000
_cell.length_c   1.000
_cell.angle_alpha   90.00
_cell.angle_beta   90.00
_cell.angle_gamma   90.00
#
_symmetry.space_group_name_H-M   'P 1'
#
loop_
_entity.id
_entity.type
_entity.pdbx_description
1 polymer ?
#
loop_
_entity_poly.entity_id
_entity_poly.type
_entity_poly.pdbx_seq_one_letter_code
_entity_poly.pdbx_strand_id
1 'polypeptide(L)'
;MYDFVIIGGGIIGMSTAMQLIKAYPESKILLLEKESGPAKHQTGHNSGVIHAGVYYTPGSLKAKFCLEGNRATKSFCNEHGIIYDECGKLLVATNEVEMQRMRALWERTAANGLEREWLSAEQLKEREPNITGIGGIFVPSSGIVNYAEVTAAMAREFQRHGGEIRYDSEVIGLEERATEMRVKTQHEEVIARFLVTCSGLMADRIVCLLGLDPGFSICPFRGEYYLLPEQHNRIVNHLIYPIPDPSMPFLGVHLTRMIDGSVTVGPNAVLALKREGYRKRDISLSDTFAMLTNPGILKVLKDNLRPGLIEMKNSLFKRGYLQQVRKYCPSLTLQDLKPYPAGVRAQAVSADGKLIEDFLFR
;
A
#
# COMPACT_ATOMS: atom_id res chain seq x y z
N MET A 1 -5.39 -24.48 -23.76
CA MET A 1 -5.55 -23.02 -23.94
C MET A 1 -6.48 -22.51 -22.85
N TYR A 2 -6.13 -21.41 -22.19
CA TYR A 2 -6.96 -20.72 -21.19
C TYR A 2 -7.73 -19.57 -21.83
N ASP A 3 -8.87 -19.19 -21.24
CA ASP A 3 -9.55 -17.98 -21.66
C ASP A 3 -8.86 -16.75 -21.07
N PHE A 4 -8.43 -16.83 -19.79
CA PHE A 4 -7.66 -15.78 -19.13
C PHE A 4 -6.42 -16.34 -18.45
N VAL A 5 -5.30 -15.64 -18.57
CA VAL A 5 -4.14 -15.80 -17.70
C VAL A 5 -3.92 -14.51 -16.93
N ILE A 6 -3.73 -14.65 -15.61
CA ILE A 6 -3.50 -13.53 -14.69
C ILE A 6 -2.08 -13.66 -14.13
N ILE A 7 -1.29 -12.58 -14.16
CA ILE A 7 0.06 -12.55 -13.61
C ILE A 7 0.06 -11.80 -12.30
N GLY A 8 0.43 -12.49 -11.22
CA GLY A 8 0.62 -11.94 -9.87
C GLY A 8 -0.41 -12.40 -8.86
N GLY A 9 0.06 -13.02 -7.77
CA GLY A 9 -0.73 -13.58 -6.66
C GLY A 9 -0.88 -12.63 -5.48
N GLY A 10 -0.72 -11.33 -5.69
CA GLY A 10 -1.10 -10.29 -4.73
C GLY A 10 -2.62 -10.11 -4.68
N ILE A 11 -3.10 -9.25 -3.77
CA ILE A 11 -4.54 -9.02 -3.57
C ILE A 11 -5.26 -8.58 -4.84
N ILE A 12 -4.63 -7.78 -5.71
CA ILE A 12 -5.24 -7.34 -6.97
C ILE A 12 -5.43 -8.52 -7.92
N GLY A 13 -4.40 -9.37 -8.11
CA GLY A 13 -4.52 -10.53 -8.99
C GLY A 13 -5.52 -11.56 -8.47
N MET A 14 -5.49 -11.88 -7.17
CA MET A 14 -6.44 -12.82 -6.58
C MET A 14 -7.88 -12.30 -6.61
N SER A 15 -8.09 -11.00 -6.33
CA SER A 15 -9.40 -10.37 -6.45
C SER A 15 -9.90 -10.39 -7.89
N THR A 16 -9.03 -10.06 -8.85
CA THR A 16 -9.37 -10.10 -10.28
C THR A 16 -9.75 -11.52 -10.73
N ALA A 17 -8.93 -12.51 -10.34
CA ALA A 17 -9.20 -13.91 -10.66
C ALA A 17 -10.54 -14.39 -10.09
N MET A 18 -10.80 -14.09 -8.82
CA MET A 18 -12.05 -14.43 -8.14
C MET A 18 -13.27 -13.76 -8.81
N GLN A 19 -13.16 -12.49 -9.20
CA GLN A 19 -14.27 -11.79 -9.86
C GLN A 19 -14.48 -12.28 -11.30
N LEU A 20 -13.41 -12.55 -12.03
CA LEU A 20 -13.52 -13.08 -13.40
C LEU A 20 -14.19 -14.44 -13.43
N ILE A 21 -13.81 -15.37 -12.53
CA ILE A 21 -14.43 -16.71 -12.52
C ILE A 21 -15.91 -16.65 -12.13
N LYS A 22 -16.32 -15.70 -11.28
CA LYS A 22 -17.72 -15.46 -10.95
C LYS A 22 -18.51 -14.85 -12.12
N ALA A 23 -17.87 -13.95 -12.87
CA ALA A 23 -18.50 -13.31 -14.05
C ALA A 23 -18.56 -14.25 -15.26
N TYR A 24 -17.59 -15.14 -15.39
CA TYR A 24 -17.44 -16.09 -16.50
C TYR A 24 -17.24 -17.52 -15.99
N PRO A 25 -18.28 -18.18 -15.44
CA PRO A 25 -18.14 -19.47 -14.73
C PRO A 25 -17.61 -20.62 -15.60
N GLU A 26 -17.84 -20.57 -16.91
CA GLU A 26 -17.39 -21.60 -17.85
C GLU A 26 -15.96 -21.37 -18.38
N SER A 27 -15.33 -20.25 -18.01
CA SER A 27 -14.00 -19.89 -18.50
C SER A 27 -12.91 -20.65 -17.78
N LYS A 28 -11.88 -21.05 -18.52
CA LYS A 28 -10.65 -21.62 -17.98
C LYS A 28 -9.72 -20.48 -17.61
N ILE A 29 -9.50 -20.25 -16.31
CA ILE A 29 -8.72 -19.13 -15.79
C ILE A 29 -7.53 -19.67 -15.01
N LEU A 30 -6.31 -19.23 -15.38
CA LEU A 30 -5.06 -19.54 -14.71
C LEU A 30 -4.46 -18.28 -14.09
N LEU A 31 -4.04 -18.37 -12.84
CA LEU A 31 -3.23 -17.35 -12.18
C LEU A 31 -1.79 -17.89 -11.99
N LEU A 32 -0.80 -17.11 -12.43
CA LEU A 32 0.62 -17.40 -12.27
C LEU A 32 1.23 -16.47 -11.22
N GLU A 33 1.88 -17.05 -10.21
CA GLU A 33 2.60 -16.34 -9.16
C GLU A 33 4.04 -16.87 -9.07
N LYS A 34 5.01 -15.97 -9.03
CA LYS A 34 6.43 -16.32 -8.98
C LYS A 34 6.88 -16.90 -7.63
N GLU A 35 6.19 -16.53 -6.56
CA GLU A 35 6.48 -16.98 -5.22
C GLU A 35 5.76 -18.29 -4.89
N SER A 36 6.15 -18.95 -3.79
CA SER A 36 5.57 -20.23 -3.32
C SER A 36 4.18 -20.10 -2.71
N GLY A 37 3.55 -18.91 -2.77
CA GLY A 37 2.22 -18.65 -2.22
C GLY A 37 1.77 -17.21 -2.43
N PRO A 38 0.51 -16.90 -2.09
CA PRO A 38 -0.05 -15.58 -2.29
C PRO A 38 0.52 -14.54 -1.31
N ALA A 39 0.37 -13.27 -1.63
CA ALA A 39 0.62 -12.13 -0.75
C ALA A 39 2.06 -11.99 -0.22
N LYS A 40 3.06 -12.52 -0.91
CA LYS A 40 4.47 -12.48 -0.45
C LYS A 40 5.13 -11.11 -0.56
N HIS A 41 4.58 -10.18 -1.32
CA HIS A 41 5.11 -8.84 -1.54
C HIS A 41 4.24 -7.77 -0.87
N GLN A 42 3.87 -6.68 -1.58
CA GLN A 42 3.16 -5.52 -1.02
C GLN A 42 1.92 -5.88 -0.20
N THR A 43 1.19 -6.92 -0.61
CA THR A 43 -0.01 -7.38 0.10
C THR A 43 0.28 -7.95 1.48
N GLY A 44 1.41 -8.61 1.68
CA GLY A 44 1.85 -9.14 2.98
C GLY A 44 2.75 -8.17 3.76
N HIS A 45 3.15 -7.04 3.16
CA HIS A 45 4.09 -6.08 3.74
C HIS A 45 3.48 -4.68 3.76
N ASN A 46 2.40 -4.52 4.51
CA ASN A 46 1.66 -3.26 4.66
C ASN A 46 1.20 -3.05 6.11
N SER A 47 0.51 -1.95 6.37
CA SER A 47 0.02 -1.59 7.70
C SER A 47 -1.33 -2.23 8.06
N GLY A 48 -1.92 -3.05 7.21
CA GLY A 48 -3.22 -3.70 7.46
C GLY A 48 -4.43 -2.75 7.48
N VAL A 49 -4.29 -1.51 7.08
CA VAL A 49 -5.34 -0.49 7.22
C VAL A 49 -6.38 -0.60 6.11
N ILE A 50 -7.66 -0.74 6.50
CA ILE A 50 -8.81 -0.54 5.62
C ILE A 50 -9.08 0.97 5.55
N HIS A 51 -8.58 1.60 4.48
CA HIS A 51 -8.68 3.05 4.31
C HIS A 51 -10.10 3.50 3.94
N ALA A 52 -10.47 4.73 4.39
CA ALA A 52 -11.76 5.37 4.06
C ALA A 52 -11.66 6.38 2.91
N GLY A 53 -10.46 6.72 2.43
CA GLY A 53 -10.29 7.69 1.32
C GLY A 53 -10.09 9.15 1.76
N VAL A 54 -9.62 9.38 2.98
CA VAL A 54 -9.46 10.72 3.60
C VAL A 54 -8.65 11.70 2.75
N TYR A 55 -7.58 11.22 2.11
CA TYR A 55 -6.57 12.07 1.45
C TYR A 55 -6.80 12.25 -0.04
N TYR A 56 -7.66 11.45 -0.65
CA TYR A 56 -7.81 11.42 -2.09
C TYR A 56 -8.57 12.62 -2.63
N THR A 57 -8.18 13.06 -3.81
CA THR A 57 -8.84 14.15 -4.51
C THR A 57 -10.29 13.77 -4.83
N PRO A 58 -11.28 14.59 -4.46
CA PRO A 58 -12.66 14.33 -4.80
C PRO A 58 -12.86 14.13 -6.30
N GLY A 59 -13.66 13.11 -6.66
CA GLY A 59 -13.92 12.74 -8.05
C GLY A 59 -12.84 11.88 -8.70
N SER A 60 -11.69 11.65 -8.06
CA SER A 60 -10.67 10.72 -8.57
C SER A 60 -11.13 9.27 -8.46
N LEU A 61 -10.58 8.40 -9.31
CA LEU A 61 -10.86 6.96 -9.25
C LEU A 61 -10.35 6.35 -7.92
N LYS A 62 -9.25 6.85 -7.38
CA LYS A 62 -8.79 6.45 -6.05
C LYS A 62 -9.81 6.75 -4.96
N ALA A 63 -10.45 7.92 -4.97
CA ALA A 63 -11.47 8.27 -3.98
C ALA A 63 -12.67 7.33 -4.10
N LYS A 64 -13.17 7.12 -5.32
CA LYS A 64 -14.31 6.24 -5.61
C LYS A 64 -14.01 4.81 -5.18
N PHE A 65 -12.94 4.21 -5.70
CA PHE A 65 -12.62 2.81 -5.42
C PHE A 65 -12.19 2.57 -3.98
N CYS A 66 -11.63 3.57 -3.28
CA CYS A 66 -11.34 3.42 -1.86
C CYS A 66 -12.62 3.34 -1.04
N LEU A 67 -13.61 4.17 -1.32
CA LEU A 67 -14.90 4.16 -0.61
C LEU A 67 -15.66 2.84 -0.86
N GLU A 68 -15.76 2.41 -2.12
CA GLU A 68 -16.39 1.16 -2.49
C GLU A 68 -15.62 -0.05 -1.92
N GLY A 69 -14.29 -0.05 -2.04
CA GLY A 69 -13.41 -1.10 -1.55
C GLY A 69 -13.39 -1.23 -0.03
N ASN A 70 -13.56 -0.13 0.71
CA ASN A 70 -13.72 -0.16 2.17
C ASN A 70 -14.92 -1.02 2.57
N ARG A 71 -16.07 -0.77 1.94
CA ARG A 71 -17.31 -1.54 2.17
C ARG A 71 -17.18 -3.00 1.71
N ALA A 72 -16.66 -3.19 0.50
CA ALA A 72 -16.50 -4.52 -0.09
C ALA A 72 -15.52 -5.41 0.71
N THR A 73 -14.43 -4.83 1.22
CA THR A 73 -13.47 -5.58 2.07
C THR A 73 -14.13 -6.07 3.35
N LYS A 74 -14.90 -5.22 4.03
CA LYS A 74 -15.63 -5.59 5.26
C LYS A 74 -16.70 -6.65 4.98
N SER A 75 -17.48 -6.50 3.91
CA SER A 75 -18.45 -7.51 3.49
C SER A 75 -17.80 -8.86 3.23
N PHE A 76 -16.69 -8.84 2.46
CA PHE A 76 -15.92 -10.05 2.18
C PHE A 76 -15.36 -10.71 3.46
N CYS A 77 -14.85 -9.91 4.40
CA CYS A 77 -14.38 -10.43 5.69
C CYS A 77 -15.50 -11.09 6.46
N ASN A 78 -16.69 -10.48 6.54
CA ASN A 78 -17.87 -11.07 7.19
C ASN A 78 -18.30 -12.38 6.52
N GLU A 79 -18.34 -12.44 5.20
CA GLU A 79 -18.75 -13.62 4.43
C GLU A 79 -17.78 -14.80 4.63
N HIS A 80 -16.48 -14.49 4.82
CA HIS A 80 -15.44 -15.53 4.93
C HIS A 80 -14.91 -15.75 6.35
N GLY A 81 -15.53 -15.13 7.38
CA GLY A 81 -15.12 -15.26 8.77
C GLY A 81 -13.74 -14.71 9.10
N ILE A 82 -13.29 -13.68 8.35
CA ILE A 82 -12.01 -13.03 8.57
C ILE A 82 -12.20 -11.91 9.59
N ILE A 83 -11.36 -11.91 10.61
CA ILE A 83 -11.41 -10.90 11.67
C ILE A 83 -10.91 -9.56 11.14
N TYR A 84 -11.69 -8.51 11.32
CA TYR A 84 -11.29 -7.13 11.13
C TYR A 84 -11.82 -6.26 12.27
N ASP A 85 -11.26 -5.08 12.47
CA ASP A 85 -11.68 -4.14 13.51
C ASP A 85 -11.87 -2.74 12.90
N GLU A 86 -13.09 -2.18 13.02
CA GLU A 86 -13.39 -0.79 12.65
C GLU A 86 -12.95 0.16 13.77
N CYS A 87 -11.67 0.13 14.11
CA CYS A 87 -11.13 0.97 15.17
C CYS A 87 -11.17 2.47 14.87
N GLY A 88 -11.49 2.87 13.65
CA GLY A 88 -11.48 4.28 13.24
C GLY A 88 -10.07 4.86 13.09
N LYS A 89 -10.01 6.04 12.47
CA LYS A 89 -8.78 6.80 12.26
C LYS A 89 -8.92 8.20 12.82
N LEU A 90 -7.90 8.64 13.56
CA LEU A 90 -7.78 9.97 14.11
C LEU A 90 -6.63 10.72 13.44
N LEU A 91 -6.94 11.83 12.81
CA LEU A 91 -5.94 12.74 12.26
C LEU A 91 -5.72 13.85 13.27
N VAL A 92 -4.47 14.03 13.71
CA VAL A 92 -4.12 14.92 14.82
C VAL A 92 -3.33 16.12 14.32
N ALA A 93 -3.80 17.32 14.65
CA ALA A 93 -3.06 18.57 14.46
C ALA A 93 -2.30 18.91 15.75
N THR A 94 -1.00 19.14 15.64
CA THR A 94 -0.12 19.45 16.79
C THR A 94 0.30 20.91 16.87
N ASN A 95 -0.02 21.71 15.85
CA ASN A 95 0.28 23.13 15.76
C ASN A 95 -0.69 23.85 14.83
N GLU A 96 -0.65 25.20 14.83
CA GLU A 96 -1.58 26.03 14.05
C GLU A 96 -1.48 25.84 12.53
N VAL A 97 -0.30 25.53 11.99
CA VAL A 97 -0.14 25.25 10.55
C VAL A 97 -0.86 23.95 10.20
N GLU A 98 -0.72 22.92 11.00
CA GLU A 98 -1.45 21.66 10.84
C GLU A 98 -2.96 21.86 11.05
N MET A 99 -3.38 22.74 11.96
CA MET A 99 -4.80 23.09 12.14
C MET A 99 -5.39 23.76 10.89
N GLN A 100 -4.67 24.66 10.23
CA GLN A 100 -5.11 25.25 8.96
C GLN A 100 -5.24 24.19 7.86
N ARG A 101 -4.26 23.28 7.75
CA ARG A 101 -4.30 22.15 6.81
C ARG A 101 -5.46 21.20 7.13
N MET A 102 -5.76 21.00 8.40
CA MET A 102 -6.86 20.17 8.87
C MET A 102 -8.23 20.73 8.44
N ARG A 103 -8.41 22.06 8.43
CA ARG A 103 -9.63 22.69 7.91
C ARG A 103 -9.84 22.40 6.43
N ALA A 104 -8.78 22.52 5.61
CA ALA A 104 -8.85 22.17 4.19
C ALA A 104 -9.13 20.66 3.97
N LEU A 105 -8.57 19.80 4.83
CA LEU A 105 -8.83 18.38 4.80
C LEU A 105 -10.26 18.04 5.21
N TRP A 106 -10.84 18.78 6.16
CA TRP A 106 -12.23 18.65 6.57
C TRP A 106 -13.20 18.87 5.40
N GLU A 107 -13.00 19.91 4.60
CA GLU A 107 -13.81 20.17 3.41
C GLU A 107 -13.62 19.08 2.34
N ARG A 108 -12.39 18.62 2.14
CA ARG A 108 -12.08 17.51 1.21
C ARG A 108 -12.79 16.22 1.60
N THR A 109 -12.79 15.87 2.88
CA THR A 109 -13.46 14.66 3.37
C THR A 109 -14.99 14.76 3.23
N ALA A 110 -15.57 15.97 3.35
CA ALA A 110 -16.97 16.20 3.03
C ALA A 110 -17.29 15.90 1.59
N ALA A 111 -16.48 16.44 0.68
CA ALA A 111 -16.65 16.25 -0.77
C ALA A 111 -16.53 14.76 -1.19
N ASN A 112 -15.76 13.97 -0.43
CA ASN A 112 -15.67 12.51 -0.61
C ASN A 112 -16.83 11.73 0.08
N GLY A 113 -17.77 12.40 0.72
CA GLY A 113 -18.93 11.76 1.38
C GLY A 113 -18.54 10.94 2.61
N LEU A 114 -17.43 11.27 3.30
CA LEU A 114 -16.99 10.54 4.48
C LEU A 114 -17.74 10.99 5.73
N GLU A 115 -18.17 10.03 6.55
CA GLU A 115 -18.54 10.29 7.94
C GLU A 115 -17.30 10.70 8.72
N ARG A 116 -17.41 11.81 9.46
CA ARG A 116 -16.30 12.37 10.20
C ARG A 116 -16.77 13.24 11.35
N GLU A 117 -15.95 13.37 12.37
CA GLU A 117 -16.18 14.16 13.56
C GLU A 117 -15.00 15.11 13.78
N TRP A 118 -15.28 16.39 14.02
CA TRP A 118 -14.26 17.37 14.42
C TRP A 118 -14.09 17.31 15.94
N LEU A 119 -12.85 17.16 16.40
CA LEU A 119 -12.54 17.08 17.82
C LEU A 119 -11.76 18.30 18.28
N SER A 120 -12.16 18.88 19.43
CA SER A 120 -11.34 19.82 20.17
C SER A 120 -10.13 19.12 20.81
N ALA A 121 -9.21 19.89 21.40
CA ALA A 121 -8.08 19.34 22.15
C ALA A 121 -8.53 18.48 23.34
N GLU A 122 -9.59 18.91 24.04
CA GLU A 122 -10.17 18.19 25.18
C GLU A 122 -10.80 16.86 24.72
N GLN A 123 -11.64 16.89 23.68
CA GLN A 123 -12.27 15.70 23.12
C GLN A 123 -11.24 14.71 22.56
N LEU A 124 -10.17 15.24 21.92
CA LEU A 124 -9.04 14.41 21.49
C LEU A 124 -8.40 13.70 22.67
N LYS A 125 -8.14 14.43 23.77
CA LYS A 125 -7.51 13.89 24.99
C LYS A 125 -8.37 12.85 25.69
N GLU A 126 -9.67 13.05 25.72
CA GLU A 126 -10.64 12.09 26.29
C GLU A 126 -10.64 10.78 25.48
N ARG A 127 -10.63 10.89 24.13
CA ARG A 127 -10.67 9.74 23.24
C ARG A 127 -9.35 8.97 23.19
N GLU A 128 -8.24 9.71 23.21
CA GLU A 128 -6.86 9.19 23.14
C GLU A 128 -5.97 9.78 24.25
N PRO A 129 -6.03 9.23 25.46
CA PRO A 129 -5.34 9.81 26.63
C PRO A 129 -3.81 9.95 26.48
N ASN A 130 -3.19 9.15 25.61
CA ASN A 130 -1.73 9.19 25.37
C ASN A 130 -1.34 10.07 24.18
N ILE A 131 -2.31 10.66 23.49
CA ILE A 131 -2.08 11.51 22.31
C ILE A 131 -2.22 12.98 22.71
N THR A 132 -1.34 13.80 22.15
CA THR A 132 -1.31 15.25 22.36
C THR A 132 -1.49 15.95 21.01
N GLY A 133 -2.40 16.91 20.98
CA GLY A 133 -2.70 17.75 19.83
C GLY A 133 -3.60 18.91 20.21
N ILE A 134 -3.76 19.85 19.29
CA ILE A 134 -4.64 21.03 19.47
C ILE A 134 -6.01 20.82 18.83
N GLY A 135 -6.23 19.66 18.21
CA GLY A 135 -7.50 19.20 17.63
C GLY A 135 -7.29 18.00 16.71
N GLY A 136 -8.40 17.44 16.21
CA GLY A 136 -8.35 16.29 15.33
C GLY A 136 -9.60 16.10 14.47
N ILE A 137 -9.47 15.20 13.48
CA ILE A 137 -10.60 14.68 12.70
C ILE A 137 -10.68 13.18 12.96
N PHE A 138 -11.80 12.71 13.46
CA PHE A 138 -12.07 11.29 13.59
C PHE A 138 -12.87 10.79 12.39
N VAL A 139 -12.44 9.66 11.80
CA VAL A 139 -13.09 8.99 10.65
C VAL A 139 -13.40 7.56 11.06
N PRO A 140 -14.66 7.26 11.46
CA PRO A 140 -15.04 5.96 12.04
C PRO A 140 -14.90 4.79 11.06
N SER A 141 -15.14 5.00 9.78
CA SER A 141 -15.16 3.94 8.76
C SER A 141 -13.79 3.35 8.41
N SER A 142 -12.69 3.85 8.98
CA SER A 142 -11.37 3.24 8.83
C SER A 142 -11.22 2.05 9.77
N GLY A 143 -10.51 1.01 9.31
CA GLY A 143 -10.33 -0.20 10.11
C GLY A 143 -8.98 -0.87 9.85
N ILE A 144 -8.81 -2.04 10.41
CA ILE A 144 -7.63 -2.90 10.27
C ILE A 144 -8.02 -4.34 9.95
N VAL A 145 -7.20 -5.01 9.16
CA VAL A 145 -7.37 -6.41 8.76
C VAL A 145 -6.01 -7.02 8.39
N ASN A 146 -5.92 -8.34 8.40
CA ASN A 146 -4.80 -9.05 7.81
C ASN A 146 -5.05 -9.28 6.31
N TYR A 147 -4.44 -8.47 5.44
CA TYR A 147 -4.61 -8.59 3.99
C TYR A 147 -4.04 -9.89 3.41
N ALA A 148 -3.11 -10.57 4.08
CA ALA A 148 -2.65 -11.88 3.65
C ALA A 148 -3.77 -12.93 3.81
N GLU A 149 -4.54 -12.87 4.91
CA GLU A 149 -5.71 -13.74 5.12
C GLU A 149 -6.83 -13.45 4.10
N VAL A 150 -7.11 -12.17 3.84
CA VAL A 150 -8.08 -11.76 2.81
C VAL A 150 -7.69 -12.34 1.45
N THR A 151 -6.41 -12.20 1.07
CA THR A 151 -5.91 -12.69 -0.22
C THR A 151 -5.94 -14.22 -0.29
N ALA A 152 -5.60 -14.92 0.79
CA ALA A 152 -5.69 -16.37 0.86
C ALA A 152 -7.15 -16.86 0.76
N ALA A 153 -8.11 -16.13 1.33
CA ALA A 153 -9.53 -16.44 1.17
C ALA A 153 -10.00 -16.24 -0.28
N MET A 154 -9.56 -15.15 -0.95
CA MET A 154 -9.83 -14.93 -2.37
C MET A 154 -9.26 -16.05 -3.24
N ALA A 155 -8.05 -16.54 -2.94
CA ALA A 155 -7.43 -17.66 -3.65
C ALA A 155 -8.27 -18.95 -3.50
N ARG A 156 -8.70 -19.26 -2.27
CA ARG A 156 -9.59 -20.41 -2.02
C ARG A 156 -10.91 -20.31 -2.75
N GLU A 157 -11.51 -19.13 -2.75
CA GLU A 157 -12.76 -18.86 -3.45
C GLU A 157 -12.61 -19.02 -4.96
N PHE A 158 -11.52 -18.51 -5.54
CA PHE A 158 -11.20 -18.70 -6.95
C PHE A 158 -11.05 -20.18 -7.31
N GLN A 159 -10.28 -20.95 -6.52
CA GLN A 159 -10.09 -22.39 -6.73
C GLN A 159 -11.40 -23.18 -6.54
N ARG A 160 -12.23 -22.82 -5.58
CA ARG A 160 -13.55 -23.44 -5.35
C ARG A 160 -14.47 -23.33 -6.57
N HIS A 161 -14.33 -22.27 -7.37
CA HIS A 161 -15.07 -22.08 -8.62
C HIS A 161 -14.36 -22.67 -9.84
N GLY A 162 -13.31 -23.47 -9.67
CA GLY A 162 -12.61 -24.15 -10.77
C GLY A 162 -11.41 -23.37 -11.34
N GLY A 163 -11.04 -22.25 -10.73
CA GLY A 163 -9.84 -21.51 -11.12
C GLY A 163 -8.54 -22.27 -10.75
N GLU A 164 -7.53 -22.13 -11.58
CA GLU A 164 -6.22 -22.74 -11.39
C GLU A 164 -5.17 -21.72 -10.95
N ILE A 165 -4.37 -22.06 -9.94
CA ILE A 165 -3.23 -21.24 -9.47
C ILE A 165 -1.96 -22.07 -9.59
N ARG A 166 -0.92 -21.50 -10.20
CA ARG A 166 0.45 -22.04 -10.21
C ARG A 166 1.37 -21.07 -9.50
N TYR A 167 1.90 -21.55 -8.39
CA TYR A 167 2.97 -20.89 -7.64
C TYR A 167 4.33 -21.28 -8.22
N ASP A 168 5.41 -20.64 -7.77
CA ASP A 168 6.78 -20.84 -8.25
C ASP A 168 6.88 -20.73 -9.79
N SER A 169 6.03 -19.86 -10.38
CA SER A 169 5.83 -19.74 -11.83
C SER A 169 6.10 -18.31 -12.29
N GLU A 170 7.38 -17.91 -12.26
CA GLU A 170 7.81 -16.61 -12.75
C GLU A 170 7.63 -16.50 -14.27
N VAL A 171 6.91 -15.45 -14.69
CA VAL A 171 6.74 -15.12 -16.10
C VAL A 171 7.98 -14.39 -16.59
N ILE A 172 8.66 -14.99 -17.59
CA ILE A 172 9.93 -14.53 -18.17
C ILE A 172 9.82 -14.09 -19.63
N GLY A 173 8.69 -14.33 -20.27
CA GLY A 173 8.45 -13.92 -21.66
C GLY A 173 6.97 -13.82 -21.98
N LEU A 174 6.61 -12.89 -22.84
CA LEU A 174 5.27 -12.66 -23.34
C LEU A 174 5.32 -12.42 -24.84
N GLU A 175 4.39 -13.01 -25.59
CA GLU A 175 4.23 -12.80 -27.02
C GLU A 175 2.74 -12.66 -27.34
N GLU A 176 2.35 -11.52 -27.89
CA GLU A 176 1.00 -11.29 -28.41
C GLU A 176 0.93 -11.72 -29.87
N ARG A 177 -0.06 -12.54 -30.20
CA ARG A 177 -0.40 -12.95 -31.55
C ARG A 177 -1.83 -12.53 -31.90
N ALA A 178 -2.21 -12.66 -33.13
CA ALA A 178 -3.51 -12.18 -33.63
C ALA A 178 -4.72 -12.72 -32.82
N THR A 179 -4.65 -13.93 -32.29
CA THR A 179 -5.76 -14.60 -31.59
C THR A 179 -5.40 -15.19 -30.24
N GLU A 180 -4.16 -15.07 -29.83
CA GLU A 180 -3.66 -15.71 -28.62
C GLU A 180 -2.52 -14.91 -27.97
N MET A 181 -2.39 -15.07 -26.66
CA MET A 181 -1.25 -14.64 -25.86
C MET A 181 -0.41 -15.86 -25.46
N ARG A 182 0.88 -15.81 -25.71
CA ARG A 182 1.84 -16.80 -25.20
C ARG A 182 2.53 -16.27 -23.98
N VAL A 183 2.43 -16.99 -22.89
CA VAL A 183 3.00 -16.65 -21.59
C VAL A 183 4.04 -17.70 -21.24
N LYS A 184 5.31 -17.32 -21.27
CA LYS A 184 6.43 -18.21 -20.96
C LYS A 184 6.85 -18.04 -19.52
N THR A 185 6.85 -19.13 -18.77
CA THR A 185 7.44 -19.22 -17.43
C THR A 185 8.83 -19.89 -17.51
N GLN A 186 9.49 -20.06 -16.38
CA GLN A 186 10.73 -20.81 -16.27
C GLN A 186 10.54 -22.30 -16.59
N HIS A 187 9.31 -22.83 -16.48
CA HIS A 187 9.01 -24.26 -16.56
C HIS A 187 8.22 -24.67 -17.80
N GLU A 188 7.40 -23.77 -18.35
CA GLU A 188 6.46 -24.07 -19.42
C GLU A 188 6.06 -22.84 -20.22
N GLU A 189 5.36 -23.10 -21.34
CA GLU A 189 4.64 -22.07 -22.10
C GLU A 189 3.14 -22.32 -22.01
N VAL A 190 2.39 -21.27 -21.68
CA VAL A 190 0.94 -21.29 -21.55
C VAL A 190 0.34 -20.40 -22.62
N ILE A 191 -0.77 -20.85 -23.22
CA ILE A 191 -1.52 -20.11 -24.24
C ILE A 191 -2.87 -19.64 -23.66
N ALA A 192 -3.17 -18.37 -23.83
CA ALA A 192 -4.42 -17.75 -23.39
C ALA A 192 -5.05 -16.87 -24.47
N ARG A 193 -6.34 -16.58 -24.35
CA ARG A 193 -7.03 -15.57 -25.17
C ARG A 193 -6.77 -14.16 -24.65
N PHE A 194 -6.80 -14.01 -23.30
CA PHE A 194 -6.62 -12.72 -22.64
C PHE A 194 -5.57 -12.82 -21.54
N LEU A 195 -4.78 -11.76 -21.42
CA LEU A 195 -3.79 -11.59 -20.37
C LEU A 195 -4.16 -10.42 -19.46
N VAL A 196 -4.16 -10.65 -18.16
CA VAL A 196 -4.32 -9.62 -17.15
C VAL A 196 -3.07 -9.57 -16.28
N THR A 197 -2.41 -8.41 -16.20
CA THR A 197 -1.19 -8.27 -15.41
C THR A 197 -1.45 -7.52 -14.11
N CYS A 198 -1.17 -8.17 -12.97
CA CYS A 198 -1.32 -7.65 -11.62
C CYS A 198 0.02 -7.71 -10.87
N SER A 199 1.11 -7.37 -11.54
CA SER A 199 2.48 -7.67 -11.15
C SER A 199 3.12 -6.64 -10.19
N GLY A 200 2.33 -5.71 -9.63
CA GLY A 200 2.75 -4.80 -8.56
C GLY A 200 4.06 -4.07 -8.86
N LEU A 201 5.11 -4.34 -8.07
CA LEU A 201 6.43 -3.73 -8.24
C LEU A 201 7.09 -4.02 -9.60
N MET A 202 6.63 -5.03 -10.34
CA MET A 202 7.17 -5.41 -11.65
C MET A 202 6.30 -4.94 -12.83
N ALA A 203 5.28 -4.09 -12.59
CA ALA A 203 4.28 -3.72 -13.59
C ALA A 203 4.88 -3.17 -14.90
N ASP A 204 5.81 -2.23 -14.81
CA ASP A 204 6.51 -1.67 -15.99
C ASP A 204 7.35 -2.72 -16.74
N ARG A 205 8.00 -3.64 -16.01
CA ARG A 205 8.81 -4.71 -16.61
C ARG A 205 7.96 -5.72 -17.37
N ILE A 206 6.81 -6.08 -16.84
CA ILE A 206 5.88 -6.99 -17.53
C ILE A 206 5.36 -6.37 -18.83
N VAL A 207 5.06 -5.07 -18.82
CA VAL A 207 4.68 -4.36 -20.06
C VAL A 207 5.84 -4.38 -21.08
N CYS A 208 7.09 -4.19 -20.63
CA CYS A 208 8.26 -4.28 -21.51
C CYS A 208 8.48 -5.67 -22.12
N LEU A 209 8.06 -6.76 -21.43
CA LEU A 209 8.12 -8.11 -22.02
C LEU A 209 7.22 -8.28 -23.26
N LEU A 210 6.18 -7.45 -23.40
CA LEU A 210 5.35 -7.37 -24.61
C LEU A 210 5.96 -6.50 -25.71
N GLY A 211 7.15 -5.93 -25.51
CA GLY A 211 7.74 -4.97 -26.44
C GLY A 211 7.07 -3.60 -26.44
N LEU A 212 6.21 -3.32 -25.46
CA LEU A 212 5.48 -2.07 -25.33
C LEU A 212 6.21 -1.09 -24.41
N ASP A 213 6.07 0.21 -24.68
CA ASP A 213 6.49 1.26 -23.75
C ASP A 213 5.41 1.46 -22.68
N PRO A 214 5.68 1.21 -21.39
CA PRO A 214 4.73 1.46 -20.32
C PRO A 214 4.42 2.95 -20.15
N GLY A 215 5.32 3.84 -20.60
CA GLY A 215 5.25 5.30 -20.41
C GLY A 215 5.41 5.75 -18.95
N PHE A 216 5.81 4.83 -18.08
CA PHE A 216 6.17 5.07 -16.69
C PHE A 216 7.26 4.09 -16.25
N SER A 217 7.90 4.39 -15.15
CA SER A 217 8.82 3.48 -14.46
C SER A 217 8.44 3.38 -12.99
N ILE A 218 8.58 2.19 -12.42
CA ILE A 218 8.37 2.00 -10.99
C ILE A 218 9.62 2.41 -10.20
N CYS A 219 9.45 3.41 -9.32
CA CYS A 219 10.45 3.80 -8.33
C CYS A 219 10.05 3.18 -6.97
N PRO A 220 10.84 2.24 -6.43
CA PRO A 220 10.49 1.58 -5.18
C PRO A 220 10.88 2.45 -3.98
N PHE A 221 9.90 2.75 -3.10
CA PHE A 221 10.14 3.42 -1.82
C PHE A 221 9.86 2.45 -0.68
N ARG A 222 10.91 2.16 0.12
CA ARG A 222 10.80 1.32 1.30
C ARG A 222 10.23 2.14 2.46
N GLY A 223 9.15 1.63 3.05
CA GLY A 223 8.58 2.12 4.29
C GLY A 223 9.05 1.27 5.46
N GLU A 224 9.84 1.84 6.34
CA GLU A 224 10.35 1.15 7.52
C GLU A 224 9.43 1.37 8.70
N TYR A 225 9.20 0.31 9.47
CA TYR A 225 8.36 0.32 10.66
C TYR A 225 9.14 -0.04 11.91
N TYR A 226 8.62 0.39 13.04
CA TYR A 226 9.00 -0.10 14.35
C TYR A 226 7.78 -0.70 15.05
N LEU A 227 8.01 -1.78 15.78
CA LEU A 227 7.02 -2.39 16.66
C LEU A 227 7.20 -1.81 18.07
N LEU A 228 6.12 -1.44 18.73
CA LEU A 228 6.15 -1.09 20.14
C LEU A 228 6.15 -2.34 21.01
N PRO A 229 6.79 -2.32 22.20
CA PRO A 229 6.70 -3.40 23.18
C PRO A 229 5.26 -3.68 23.61
N GLU A 230 4.97 -4.91 24.03
CA GLU A 230 3.62 -5.35 24.43
C GLU A 230 2.95 -4.47 25.50
N GLN A 231 3.74 -3.87 26.41
CA GLN A 231 3.22 -2.90 27.38
C GLN A 231 2.55 -1.67 26.74
N HIS A 232 2.80 -1.40 25.46
CA HIS A 232 2.23 -0.32 24.69
C HIS A 232 1.12 -0.77 23.73
N ASN A 233 0.65 -2.02 23.79
CA ASN A 233 -0.43 -2.51 22.93
C ASN A 233 -1.77 -1.76 23.12
N ARG A 234 -1.91 -1.03 24.23
CA ARG A 234 -3.08 -0.19 24.52
C ARG A 234 -2.74 1.30 24.56
N ILE A 235 -1.61 1.71 23.96
CA ILE A 235 -1.19 3.11 23.97
C ILE A 235 -2.12 4.00 23.13
N VAL A 236 -2.79 3.40 22.14
CA VAL A 236 -3.80 4.05 21.29
C VAL A 236 -5.02 3.16 21.10
N ASN A 237 -6.19 3.78 21.01
CA ASN A 237 -7.48 3.13 20.73
C ASN A 237 -7.78 3.07 19.23
N HIS A 238 -7.30 4.05 18.48
CA HIS A 238 -7.56 4.27 17.06
C HIS A 238 -6.25 4.31 16.26
N LEU A 239 -6.36 4.37 14.95
CA LEU A 239 -5.24 4.67 14.05
C LEU A 239 -4.88 6.16 14.21
N ILE A 240 -3.66 6.48 14.61
CA ILE A 240 -3.22 7.87 14.84
C ILE A 240 -2.33 8.34 13.70
N TYR A 241 -2.77 9.35 12.98
CA TYR A 241 -2.09 9.90 11.82
C TYR A 241 -1.84 11.40 12.00
N PRO A 242 -0.67 11.93 11.59
CA PRO A 242 -0.47 13.37 11.52
C PRO A 242 -1.31 13.97 10.38
N ILE A 243 -1.58 15.26 10.46
CA ILE A 243 -2.12 16.01 9.34
C ILE A 243 -1.07 16.03 8.22
N PRO A 244 -1.45 15.67 6.97
CA PRO A 244 -0.49 15.60 5.88
C PRO A 244 0.12 16.96 5.54
N ASP A 245 1.39 16.96 5.18
CA ASP A 245 2.06 18.10 4.56
C ASP A 245 1.91 18.00 3.04
N PRO A 246 1.20 18.95 2.38
CA PRO A 246 1.02 18.89 0.92
C PRO A 246 2.31 19.01 0.11
N SER A 247 3.40 19.50 0.73
CA SER A 247 4.71 19.59 0.08
C SER A 247 5.49 18.27 0.11
N MET A 248 5.02 17.29 0.89
CA MET A 248 5.69 16.00 1.05
C MET A 248 4.97 14.92 0.23
N PRO A 249 5.72 14.07 -0.50
CA PRO A 249 5.11 13.06 -1.35
C PRO A 249 4.49 11.89 -0.56
N PHE A 250 4.81 11.77 0.72
CA PHE A 250 4.32 10.70 1.58
C PHE A 250 3.83 11.23 2.93
N LEU A 251 2.91 10.47 3.54
CA LEU A 251 2.42 10.75 4.90
C LEU A 251 3.55 10.61 5.92
N GLY A 252 3.50 11.44 6.95
CA GLY A 252 4.40 11.36 8.09
C GLY A 252 4.21 10.07 8.91
N VAL A 253 5.15 9.82 9.81
CA VAL A 253 5.12 8.68 10.74
C VAL A 253 3.82 8.68 11.56
N HIS A 254 3.17 7.54 11.66
CA HIS A 254 1.89 7.36 12.36
C HIS A 254 1.92 6.12 13.26
N LEU A 255 0.95 6.02 14.18
CA LEU A 255 0.74 4.85 15.01
C LEU A 255 -0.40 4.02 14.43
N THR A 256 -0.14 2.73 14.22
CA THR A 256 -1.12 1.80 13.66
C THR A 256 -1.33 0.64 14.62
N ARG A 257 -2.56 0.47 15.09
CA ARG A 257 -2.99 -0.79 15.71
C ARG A 257 -3.00 -1.87 14.64
N MET A 258 -2.51 -3.04 15.02
CA MET A 258 -2.54 -4.23 14.17
C MET A 258 -3.65 -5.17 14.66
N ILE A 259 -4.11 -6.05 13.79
CA ILE A 259 -5.21 -6.98 14.12
C ILE A 259 -4.84 -7.99 15.22
N ASP A 260 -3.55 -8.25 15.43
CA ASP A 260 -3.02 -9.08 16.51
C ASP A 260 -2.91 -8.33 17.86
N GLY A 261 -3.36 -7.08 17.92
CA GLY A 261 -3.32 -6.20 19.09
C GLY A 261 -2.01 -5.44 19.30
N SER A 262 -0.99 -5.70 18.51
CA SER A 262 0.26 -4.94 18.56
C SER A 262 0.10 -3.53 17.99
N VAL A 263 1.06 -2.64 18.26
CA VAL A 263 1.08 -1.28 17.71
C VAL A 263 2.39 -1.03 16.97
N THR A 264 2.29 -0.61 15.73
CA THR A 264 3.45 -0.22 14.91
C THR A 264 3.56 1.29 14.79
N VAL A 265 4.80 1.76 14.61
CA VAL A 265 5.17 3.16 14.35
C VAL A 265 5.78 3.24 12.97
N GLY A 266 5.22 4.03 12.09
CA GLY A 266 5.72 4.17 10.71
C GLY A 266 4.60 4.32 9.71
N PRO A 267 4.93 4.17 8.42
CA PRO A 267 6.29 4.07 7.88
C PRO A 267 6.91 5.44 7.57
N ASN A 268 8.23 5.44 7.40
CA ASN A 268 8.93 6.49 6.66
C ASN A 268 8.89 6.19 5.14
N ALA A 269 9.68 6.90 4.33
CA ALA A 269 9.80 6.63 2.90
C ALA A 269 11.25 6.87 2.44
N VAL A 270 12.01 5.81 2.24
CA VAL A 270 13.36 5.85 1.72
C VAL A 270 13.46 5.10 0.39
N LEU A 271 14.31 5.58 -0.52
CA LEU A 271 14.56 4.88 -1.77
C LEU A 271 15.09 3.46 -1.49
N ALA A 272 14.47 2.44 -2.11
CA ALA A 272 14.97 1.09 -2.05
C ALA A 272 15.91 0.83 -3.23
N LEU A 273 17.07 0.21 -2.97
CA LEU A 273 18.06 -0.11 -4.02
C LEU A 273 17.80 -1.48 -4.69
N LYS A 274 16.67 -2.09 -4.38
CA LYS A 274 16.13 -3.28 -5.02
C LYS A 274 14.61 -3.15 -5.06
N ARG A 275 13.96 -3.54 -6.17
CA ARG A 275 12.50 -3.43 -6.32
C ARG A 275 11.73 -4.15 -5.21
N GLU A 276 12.19 -5.30 -4.81
CA GLU A 276 11.66 -6.09 -3.69
C GLU A 276 12.66 -6.09 -2.53
N GLY A 277 13.19 -4.90 -2.20
CA GLY A 277 14.20 -4.68 -1.16
C GLY A 277 13.54 -4.36 0.17
N TYR A 278 13.14 -5.38 0.92
CA TYR A 278 12.51 -5.24 2.25
C TYR A 278 13.50 -5.00 3.39
N ARG A 279 14.80 -5.28 3.17
CA ARG A 279 15.86 -5.04 4.16
C ARG A 279 16.74 -3.88 3.70
N LYS A 280 17.37 -3.18 4.67
CA LYS A 280 18.30 -2.06 4.38
C LYS A 280 19.49 -2.47 3.51
N ARG A 281 19.91 -3.72 3.61
CA ARG A 281 21.03 -4.30 2.86
C ARG A 281 20.67 -4.93 1.52
N ASP A 282 19.39 -4.95 1.18
CA ASP A 282 18.93 -5.51 -0.09
C ASP A 282 19.28 -4.52 -1.21
N ILE A 283 20.27 -4.88 -2.01
CA ILE A 283 20.79 -4.09 -3.13
C ILE A 283 20.76 -4.96 -4.38
N SER A 284 20.28 -4.40 -5.47
CA SER A 284 20.35 -4.96 -6.82
C SER A 284 21.05 -3.94 -7.71
N LEU A 285 22.18 -4.33 -8.30
CA LEU A 285 22.93 -3.46 -9.21
C LEU A 285 22.10 -3.09 -10.44
N SER A 286 21.34 -4.04 -10.99
CA SER A 286 20.45 -3.81 -12.14
C SER A 286 19.32 -2.84 -11.81
N ASP A 287 18.66 -3.00 -10.66
CA ASP A 287 17.58 -2.09 -10.24
C ASP A 287 18.14 -0.69 -9.95
N THR A 288 19.26 -0.60 -9.25
CA THR A 288 19.93 0.65 -8.94
C THR A 288 20.35 1.38 -10.21
N PHE A 289 20.98 0.67 -11.16
CA PHE A 289 21.37 1.24 -12.44
C PHE A 289 20.15 1.74 -13.24
N ALA A 290 19.10 0.93 -13.36
CA ALA A 290 17.87 1.31 -14.04
C ALA A 290 17.23 2.59 -13.45
N MET A 291 17.24 2.75 -12.12
CA MET A 291 16.74 3.96 -11.46
C MET A 291 17.65 5.18 -11.73
N LEU A 292 18.97 5.01 -11.61
CA LEU A 292 19.94 6.11 -11.77
C LEU A 292 20.15 6.53 -13.24
N THR A 293 19.69 5.74 -14.20
CA THR A 293 19.70 6.11 -15.62
C THR A 293 18.34 6.59 -16.14
N ASN A 294 17.28 6.52 -15.32
CA ASN A 294 15.95 6.94 -15.72
C ASN A 294 15.75 8.46 -15.47
N PRO A 295 15.54 9.28 -16.53
CA PRO A 295 15.43 10.73 -16.38
C PRO A 295 14.30 11.19 -15.48
N GLY A 296 13.14 10.52 -15.55
CA GLY A 296 11.97 10.82 -14.71
C GLY A 296 12.25 10.59 -13.24
N ILE A 297 12.83 9.42 -12.89
CA ILE A 297 13.22 9.09 -11.51
C ILE A 297 14.29 10.06 -11.01
N LEU A 298 15.31 10.37 -11.81
CA LEU A 298 16.34 11.33 -11.42
C LEU A 298 15.77 12.71 -11.13
N LYS A 299 14.79 13.17 -11.91
CA LYS A 299 14.09 14.42 -11.64
C LYS A 299 13.34 14.39 -10.33
N VAL A 300 12.56 13.34 -10.04
CA VAL A 300 11.88 13.16 -8.76
C VAL A 300 12.86 13.21 -7.59
N LEU A 301 13.99 12.50 -7.71
CA LEU A 301 15.02 12.46 -6.66
C LEU A 301 15.66 13.85 -6.47
N LYS A 302 15.93 14.58 -7.53
CA LYS A 302 16.48 15.94 -7.48
C LYS A 302 15.50 16.92 -6.84
N ASP A 303 14.24 16.90 -7.26
CA ASP A 303 13.20 17.79 -6.74
C ASP A 303 12.88 17.53 -5.26
N ASN A 304 13.11 16.29 -4.79
CA ASN A 304 12.90 15.85 -3.41
C ASN A 304 14.20 15.53 -2.64
N LEU A 305 15.33 16.08 -3.06
CA LEU A 305 16.64 15.76 -2.49
C LEU A 305 16.71 16.03 -0.97
N ARG A 306 16.26 17.22 -0.55
CA ARG A 306 16.31 17.63 0.86
C ARG A 306 15.41 16.79 1.76
N PRO A 307 14.12 16.57 1.45
CA PRO A 307 13.27 15.60 2.17
C PRO A 307 13.85 14.19 2.16
N GLY A 308 14.36 13.71 1.03
CA GLY A 308 14.95 12.38 0.90
C GLY A 308 16.16 12.16 1.81
N LEU A 309 17.04 13.16 1.93
CA LEU A 309 18.18 13.09 2.84
C LEU A 309 17.75 13.07 4.32
N ILE A 310 16.69 13.79 4.68
CA ILE A 310 16.11 13.76 6.03
C ILE A 310 15.55 12.37 6.33
N GLU A 311 14.79 11.79 5.40
CA GLU A 311 14.23 10.44 5.56
C GLU A 311 15.32 9.36 5.64
N MET A 312 16.39 9.49 4.84
CA MET A 312 17.55 8.60 4.91
C MET A 312 18.27 8.72 6.27
N LYS A 313 18.46 9.93 6.78
CA LYS A 313 19.00 10.16 8.12
C LYS A 313 18.12 9.51 9.19
N ASN A 314 16.79 9.67 9.10
CA ASN A 314 15.85 9.08 10.04
C ASN A 314 15.85 7.55 9.95
N SER A 315 16.02 6.97 8.76
CA SER A 315 16.21 5.53 8.57
C SER A 315 17.46 4.99 9.26
N LEU A 316 18.56 5.74 9.22
CA LEU A 316 19.82 5.34 9.87
C LEU A 316 19.82 5.59 11.38
N PHE A 317 19.17 6.66 11.82
CA PHE A 317 19.18 7.10 13.21
C PHE A 317 17.77 7.18 13.80
N LYS A 318 17.41 6.24 14.66
CA LYS A 318 16.10 6.17 15.34
C LYS A 318 15.67 7.48 16.04
N ARG A 319 16.62 8.34 16.44
CA ARG A 319 16.30 9.61 17.14
C ARG A 319 15.42 10.53 16.32
N GLY A 320 15.71 10.68 15.02
CA GLY A 320 14.88 11.52 14.15
C GLY A 320 13.47 10.95 13.96
N TYR A 321 13.38 9.64 13.87
CA TYR A 321 12.11 8.93 13.78
C TYR A 321 11.27 9.13 15.06
N LEU A 322 11.91 8.98 16.25
CA LEU A 322 11.27 9.22 17.53
C LEU A 322 10.77 10.66 17.65
N GLN A 323 11.53 11.65 17.17
CA GLN A 323 11.12 13.05 17.22
C GLN A 323 9.82 13.30 16.42
N GLN A 324 9.61 12.60 15.31
CA GLN A 324 8.38 12.73 14.53
C GLN A 324 7.17 12.18 15.30
N VAL A 325 7.26 10.99 15.88
CA VAL A 325 6.14 10.39 16.62
C VAL A 325 5.86 11.12 17.94
N ARG A 326 6.89 11.65 18.59
CA ARG A 326 6.74 12.39 19.86
C ARG A 326 5.99 13.71 19.73
N LYS A 327 5.79 14.22 18.52
CA LYS A 327 4.93 15.39 18.29
C LYS A 327 3.49 15.16 18.82
N TYR A 328 3.00 13.94 18.69
CA TYR A 328 1.65 13.58 19.12
C TYR A 328 1.59 12.45 20.16
N CYS A 329 2.68 11.68 20.36
CA CYS A 329 2.80 10.66 21.40
C CYS A 329 4.10 10.86 22.21
N PRO A 330 4.14 11.84 23.15
CA PRO A 330 5.38 12.29 23.81
C PRO A 330 5.98 11.26 24.78
N SER A 331 5.20 10.29 25.26
CA SER A 331 5.64 9.27 26.21
C SER A 331 6.61 8.25 25.63
N LEU A 332 6.66 8.07 24.30
CA LEU A 332 7.53 7.09 23.66
C LEU A 332 9.01 7.45 23.80
N THR A 333 9.84 6.41 23.94
CA THR A 333 11.29 6.49 24.08
C THR A 333 12.01 5.73 22.96
N LEU A 334 13.34 5.89 22.87
CA LEU A 334 14.14 5.12 21.90
C LEU A 334 14.12 3.60 22.14
N GLN A 335 13.89 3.19 23.37
CA GLN A 335 13.84 1.77 23.76
C GLN A 335 12.54 1.11 23.27
N ASP A 336 11.49 1.88 23.08
CA ASP A 336 10.20 1.39 22.60
C ASP A 336 10.18 1.10 21.10
N LEU A 337 11.14 1.64 20.34
CA LEU A 337 11.22 1.43 18.90
C LEU A 337 12.01 0.14 18.56
N LYS A 338 11.33 -0.98 18.41
CA LYS A 338 11.93 -2.26 17.97
C LYS A 338 11.77 -2.42 16.44
N PRO A 339 12.82 -2.84 15.71
CA PRO A 339 12.72 -3.04 14.26
C PRO A 339 11.55 -3.97 13.90
N TYR A 340 10.82 -3.62 12.83
CA TYR A 340 9.70 -4.41 12.28
C TYR A 340 9.88 -4.55 10.77
N PRO A 341 9.31 -5.59 10.13
CA PRO A 341 9.39 -5.76 8.68
C PRO A 341 8.94 -4.53 7.91
N ALA A 342 9.71 -4.19 6.88
CA ALA A 342 9.41 -3.05 6.00
C ALA A 342 8.44 -3.46 4.88
N GLY A 343 7.73 -2.48 4.34
CA GLY A 343 7.00 -2.59 3.07
C GLY A 343 7.73 -1.85 1.96
N VAL A 344 7.43 -2.15 0.70
CA VAL A 344 7.91 -1.39 -0.45
C VAL A 344 6.72 -0.87 -1.25
N ARG A 345 6.72 0.43 -1.51
CA ARG A 345 5.70 1.09 -2.35
C ARG A 345 6.19 1.13 -3.79
N ALA A 346 5.33 0.71 -4.72
CA ALA A 346 5.54 0.82 -6.15
C ALA A 346 5.06 2.20 -6.62
N GLN A 347 5.92 3.21 -6.56
CA GLN A 347 5.57 4.54 -7.06
C GLN A 347 5.84 4.61 -8.56
N ALA A 348 4.78 4.74 -9.35
CA ALA A 348 4.91 4.99 -10.77
C ALA A 348 5.33 6.44 -11.03
N VAL A 349 6.32 6.61 -11.90
CA VAL A 349 6.92 7.90 -12.29
C VAL A 349 6.90 7.99 -13.80
N SER A 350 6.34 9.07 -14.35
CA SER A 350 6.34 9.34 -15.79
C SER A 350 7.73 9.80 -16.27
N ALA A 351 7.96 9.76 -17.58
CA ALA A 351 9.23 10.15 -18.17
C ALA A 351 9.62 11.63 -17.89
N ASP A 352 8.63 12.51 -17.69
CA ASP A 352 8.82 13.92 -17.34
C ASP A 352 8.99 14.16 -15.82
N GLY A 353 9.05 13.09 -15.02
CA GLY A 353 9.31 13.14 -13.57
C GLY A 353 8.11 13.53 -12.72
N LYS A 354 6.90 13.25 -13.17
CA LYS A 354 5.69 13.40 -12.36
C LYS A 354 5.34 12.07 -11.68
N LEU A 355 4.91 12.16 -10.44
CA LEU A 355 4.34 11.01 -9.73
C LEU A 355 2.93 10.74 -10.31
N ILE A 356 2.68 9.48 -10.67
CA ILE A 356 1.35 9.07 -11.11
C ILE A 356 0.54 8.75 -9.85
N GLU A 357 -0.44 9.60 -9.57
CA GLU A 357 -1.20 9.58 -8.32
C GLU A 357 -2.57 8.91 -8.43
N ASP A 358 -3.08 8.68 -9.64
CA ASP A 358 -4.35 8.00 -9.88
C ASP A 358 -4.18 6.85 -10.89
N PHE A 359 -5.25 6.14 -11.21
CA PHE A 359 -5.27 5.08 -12.22
C PHE A 359 -4.91 5.63 -13.60
N LEU A 360 -4.05 4.92 -14.31
CA LEU A 360 -3.65 5.24 -15.68
C LEU A 360 -4.30 4.24 -16.63
N PHE A 361 -5.10 4.73 -17.56
CA PHE A 361 -5.68 3.98 -18.66
C PHE A 361 -5.06 4.47 -19.97
N ARG A 362 -4.68 3.53 -20.84
CA ARG A 362 -4.14 3.82 -22.18
C ARG A 362 -4.77 2.92 -23.22
#